data_9b054fdc744657612dcb8849736a3af2
#
_entry.id   9b054fdc744657612dcb8849736a3af2
#
_cell.length_a   1.000
_cell.length_b   1.000
_cell.length_c   1.000
_cell.angle_alpha   90.00
_cell.angle_beta   90.00
_cell.angle_gamma   90.00
#
_symmetry.space_group_name_H-M   'P 1'
#
loop_
_entity.id
_entity.type
_entity.pdbx_description
1 polymer ?
#
loop_
_entity_poly.entity_id
_entity_poly.type
_entity_poly.pdbx_seq_one_letter_code
_entity_poly.pdbx_strand_id
1 'polypeptide(L)'
;KGFAVSFVDSYVNAWNRRDPNGVVEHLHENGRYIDAATQQQLTHTTLETELVEYFQGVVYHFEVLGAVLHNAQTIAFQYQASPVEHSDKSIIWRGAEFITLKGSMAQEISDYYQALTPDEVIKSTHAVRRYAKSGLHREALKALLTNLKQLMADEKLYLDPDLSLPKLAEHLGTSVN
;
A
#
# COMPACT_ATOMS: atom_id res chain seq x y z
N LYS A 1 23.85 -6.93 0.37
CA LYS A 1 22.82 -5.89 0.19
C LYS A 1 23.50 -4.52 0.14
N GLY A 2 23.06 -3.61 -0.74
CA GLY A 2 23.56 -2.24 -0.75
C GLY A 2 23.10 -1.46 0.50
N PHE A 3 23.79 -0.36 0.82
CA PHE A 3 23.48 0.47 2.00
C PHE A 3 22.00 0.87 2.10
N ALA A 4 21.41 1.40 0.99
CA ALA A 4 20.02 1.86 0.99
C ALA A 4 19.01 0.75 1.33
N VAL A 5 19.19 -0.44 0.77
CA VAL A 5 18.33 -1.59 1.08
C VAL A 5 18.49 -2.03 2.54
N SER A 6 19.73 -2.04 3.06
CA SER A 6 19.98 -2.37 4.46
C SER A 6 19.39 -1.33 5.42
N PHE A 7 19.46 -0.04 5.06
CA PHE A 7 18.84 1.05 5.81
C PHE A 7 17.32 0.85 5.91
N VAL A 8 16.64 0.65 4.75
CA VAL A 8 15.18 0.46 4.73
C VAL A 8 14.77 -0.81 5.47
N ASP A 9 15.49 -1.92 5.29
CA ASP A 9 15.23 -3.16 6.02
C ASP A 9 15.31 -2.96 7.56
N SER A 10 16.35 -2.27 8.03
CA SER A 10 16.54 -1.99 9.46
C SER A 10 15.46 -1.07 9.99
N TYR A 11 15.14 -0.01 9.25
CA TYR A 11 14.12 0.97 9.61
C TYR A 11 12.72 0.35 9.68
N VAL A 12 12.30 -0.38 8.65
CA VAL A 12 10.99 -1.06 8.63
C VAL A 12 10.90 -2.16 9.68
N ASN A 13 12.00 -2.86 9.95
CA ASN A 13 12.06 -3.82 11.06
C ASN A 13 11.85 -3.16 12.43
N ALA A 14 12.37 -1.94 12.65
CA ALA A 14 12.13 -1.21 13.90
C ALA A 14 10.63 -0.87 14.05
N TRP A 15 9.97 -0.42 12.98
CA TRP A 15 8.53 -0.22 12.95
C TRP A 15 7.76 -1.52 13.29
N ASN A 16 8.13 -2.64 12.69
CA ASN A 16 7.48 -3.93 12.90
C ASN A 16 7.70 -4.49 14.34
N ARG A 17 8.82 -4.15 14.96
CA ARG A 17 9.09 -4.49 16.37
C ARG A 17 8.45 -3.53 17.35
N ARG A 18 7.81 -2.46 16.85
CA ARG A 18 7.24 -1.39 17.67
C ARG A 18 8.29 -0.78 18.61
N ASP A 19 9.44 -0.49 18.05
CA ASP A 19 10.63 -0.03 18.75
C ASP A 19 10.86 1.46 18.44
N PRO A 20 10.40 2.40 19.30
CA PRO A 20 10.56 3.84 19.05
C PRO A 20 12.01 4.25 18.89
N ASN A 21 12.89 3.74 19.75
CA ASN A 21 14.33 4.04 19.70
C ASN A 21 14.93 3.54 18.39
N GLY A 22 14.63 2.30 18.02
CA GLY A 22 15.12 1.72 16.76
C GLY A 22 14.67 2.48 15.52
N VAL A 23 13.47 3.07 15.52
CA VAL A 23 13.02 3.96 14.43
C VAL A 23 13.83 5.25 14.44
N VAL A 24 13.94 5.89 15.60
CA VAL A 24 14.56 7.21 15.75
C VAL A 24 16.08 7.16 15.54
N GLU A 25 16.74 6.04 15.80
CA GLU A 25 18.16 5.83 15.51
C GLU A 25 18.53 5.97 14.02
N HIS A 26 17.56 5.88 13.12
CA HIS A 26 17.77 6.15 11.68
C HIS A 26 17.76 7.65 11.35
N LEU A 27 17.20 8.48 12.22
CA LEU A 27 17.12 9.92 12.06
C LEU A 27 18.34 10.60 12.68
N HIS A 28 18.96 11.51 11.93
CA HIS A 28 20.05 12.34 12.46
C HIS A 28 19.54 13.19 13.64
N GLU A 29 20.40 13.49 14.62
CA GLU A 29 20.04 14.29 15.81
C GLU A 29 19.37 15.62 15.49
N ASN A 30 19.77 16.26 14.40
CA ASN A 30 19.19 17.49 13.87
C ASN A 30 18.25 17.21 12.66
N GLY A 31 17.83 15.98 12.49
CA GLY A 31 16.92 15.56 11.43
C GLY A 31 15.46 15.82 11.80
N ARG A 32 14.59 15.61 10.82
CA ARG A 32 13.14 15.75 10.99
C ARG A 32 12.38 14.68 10.25
N TYR A 33 11.27 14.28 10.85
CA TYR A 33 10.24 13.45 10.24
C TYR A 33 9.05 14.33 9.87
N ILE A 34 8.58 14.25 8.64
CA ILE A 34 7.45 15.02 8.11
C ILE A 34 6.32 14.05 7.79
N ASP A 35 5.23 14.16 8.54
CA ASP A 35 3.97 13.56 8.18
C ASP A 35 3.26 14.47 7.15
N ALA A 36 3.29 14.10 5.89
CA ALA A 36 2.75 14.94 4.83
C ALA A 36 1.20 14.98 4.83
N ALA A 37 0.54 13.99 5.41
CA ALA A 37 -0.92 13.96 5.50
C ALA A 37 -1.44 14.95 6.54
N THR A 38 -0.78 15.06 7.69
CA THR A 38 -1.15 15.99 8.79
C THR A 38 -0.37 17.29 8.75
N GLN A 39 0.66 17.41 7.91
CA GLN A 39 1.61 18.55 7.87
C GLN A 39 2.42 18.73 9.17
N GLN A 40 2.49 17.68 9.97
CA GLN A 40 3.25 17.69 11.21
C GLN A 40 4.74 17.48 10.93
N GLN A 41 5.59 18.23 11.62
CA GLN A 41 7.04 18.06 11.60
C GLN A 41 7.53 17.68 13.00
N LEU A 42 8.21 16.54 13.07
CA LEU A 42 8.73 15.99 14.31
C LEU A 42 10.25 16.01 14.29
N THR A 43 10.84 16.46 15.38
CA THR A 43 12.27 16.35 15.65
C THR A 43 12.59 14.94 16.14
N HIS A 44 13.87 14.62 16.29
CA HIS A 44 14.31 13.35 16.87
C HIS A 44 13.60 13.02 18.20
N THR A 45 13.56 13.97 19.15
CA THR A 45 12.94 13.77 20.47
C THR A 45 11.42 13.68 20.42
N THR A 46 10.77 14.54 19.62
CA THR A 46 9.31 14.54 19.52
C THR A 46 8.79 13.32 18.74
N LEU A 47 9.54 12.81 17.75
CA LEU A 47 9.21 11.56 17.05
C LEU A 47 9.20 10.37 18.01
N GLU A 48 10.22 10.25 18.86
CA GLU A 48 10.27 9.16 19.86
C GLU A 48 9.03 9.17 20.76
N THR A 49 8.65 10.34 21.28
CA THR A 49 7.46 10.48 22.14
C THR A 49 6.18 10.10 21.40
N GLU A 50 5.98 10.57 20.19
CA GLU A 50 4.82 10.25 19.34
C GLU A 50 4.76 8.74 19.03
N LEU A 51 5.89 8.12 18.74
CA LEU A 51 5.95 6.68 18.47
C LEU A 51 5.62 5.82 19.68
N VAL A 52 6.01 6.23 20.89
CA VAL A 52 5.62 5.55 22.14
C VAL A 52 4.09 5.49 22.26
N GLU A 53 3.42 6.61 21.97
CA GLU A 53 1.96 6.67 21.99
C GLU A 53 1.32 5.88 20.84
N TYR A 54 1.81 6.09 19.62
CA TYR A 54 1.33 5.39 18.42
C TYR A 54 1.37 3.86 18.57
N PHE A 55 2.46 3.33 19.13
CA PHE A 55 2.62 1.89 19.33
C PHE A 55 1.74 1.31 20.43
N GLN A 56 1.02 2.11 21.21
CA GLN A 56 -0.02 1.61 22.13
C GLN A 56 -1.34 1.29 21.41
N GLY A 57 -1.52 1.78 20.18
CA GLY A 57 -2.71 1.57 19.37
C GLY A 57 -2.73 0.24 18.62
N VAL A 58 -3.44 0.25 17.50
CA VAL A 58 -3.57 -0.92 16.60
C VAL A 58 -2.20 -1.41 16.14
N VAL A 59 -2.00 -2.72 16.19
CA VAL A 59 -0.75 -3.35 15.73
C VAL A 59 -0.80 -3.48 14.21
N TYR A 60 0.13 -2.81 13.55
CA TYR A 60 0.33 -2.90 12.10
C TYR A 60 1.59 -3.70 11.76
N HIS A 61 1.52 -4.41 10.65
CA HIS A 61 2.68 -5.00 9.98
C HIS A 61 2.99 -4.20 8.72
N PHE A 62 4.22 -3.70 8.63
CA PHE A 62 4.72 -2.90 7.52
C PHE A 62 5.50 -3.79 6.55
N GLU A 63 5.16 -3.68 5.27
CA GLU A 63 5.80 -4.40 4.17
C GLU A 63 6.27 -3.41 3.10
N VAL A 64 7.52 -3.53 2.66
CA VAL A 64 8.05 -2.75 1.54
C VAL A 64 7.50 -3.29 0.22
N LEU A 65 6.95 -2.41 -0.60
CA LEU A 65 6.39 -2.76 -1.90
C LEU A 65 7.36 -2.41 -3.03
N GLY A 66 7.74 -3.42 -3.81
CA GLY A 66 8.62 -3.20 -4.97
C GLY A 66 10.07 -2.93 -4.60
N ALA A 67 10.73 -2.10 -5.40
CA ALA A 67 12.15 -1.80 -5.25
C ALA A 67 12.40 -0.57 -4.39
N VAL A 68 13.48 -0.60 -3.62
CA VAL A 68 14.05 0.58 -2.97
C VAL A 68 14.81 1.39 -4.03
N LEU A 69 14.40 2.62 -4.26
CA LEU A 69 15.05 3.56 -5.16
C LEU A 69 16.06 4.40 -4.39
N HIS A 70 17.23 4.64 -4.94
CA HIS A 70 18.22 5.44 -4.22
C HIS A 70 19.27 6.06 -5.16
N ASN A 71 19.86 7.15 -4.66
CA ASN A 71 21.12 7.71 -5.13
C ASN A 71 22.05 7.97 -3.94
N ALA A 72 23.10 8.78 -4.10
CA ALA A 72 24.06 9.05 -3.03
C ALA A 72 23.46 9.80 -1.82
N GLN A 73 22.36 10.51 -2.00
CA GLN A 73 21.78 11.42 -0.99
C GLN A 73 20.30 11.14 -0.67
N THR A 74 19.65 10.27 -1.43
CA THR A 74 18.21 10.06 -1.29
C THR A 74 17.86 8.58 -1.37
N ILE A 75 16.95 8.16 -0.52
CA ILE A 75 16.28 6.85 -0.58
C ILE A 75 14.79 7.11 -0.75
N ALA A 76 14.11 6.32 -1.57
CA ALA A 76 12.67 6.31 -1.67
C ALA A 76 12.16 4.86 -1.76
N PHE A 77 11.06 4.58 -1.07
CA PHE A 77 10.42 3.28 -1.12
C PHE A 77 8.91 3.41 -0.90
N GLN A 78 8.17 2.42 -1.37
CA GLN A 78 6.75 2.28 -1.09
C GLN A 78 6.54 1.23 -0.01
N TYR A 79 5.48 1.42 0.78
CA TYR A 79 5.11 0.45 1.81
C TYR A 79 3.59 0.24 1.87
N GLN A 80 3.21 -0.86 2.49
CA GLN A 80 1.87 -1.11 2.97
C GLN A 80 1.93 -1.49 4.44
N ALA A 81 1.06 -0.89 5.24
CA ALA A 81 0.86 -1.28 6.63
C ALA A 81 -0.53 -1.88 6.79
N SER A 82 -0.59 -3.13 7.16
CA SER A 82 -1.82 -3.88 7.38
C SER A 82 -1.98 -4.22 8.85
N PRO A 83 -3.19 -4.08 9.44
CA PRO A 83 -3.40 -4.47 10.83
C PRO A 83 -3.20 -5.97 10.97
N VAL A 84 -2.54 -6.38 12.06
CA VAL A 84 -2.28 -7.80 12.35
C VAL A 84 -3.60 -8.54 12.63
N GLU A 85 -4.51 -7.88 13.32
CA GLU A 85 -5.88 -8.38 13.52
C GLU A 85 -6.80 -7.79 12.45
N HIS A 86 -7.29 -8.61 11.55
CA HIS A 86 -8.15 -8.19 10.46
C HIS A 86 -9.62 -8.24 10.84
N SER A 87 -10.35 -7.18 10.47
CA SER A 87 -11.81 -7.14 10.42
C SER A 87 -12.25 -6.52 9.10
N ASP A 88 -13.51 -6.63 8.73
CA ASP A 88 -14.06 -6.02 7.52
C ASP A 88 -13.93 -4.47 7.50
N LYS A 89 -13.66 -3.88 8.67
CA LYS A 89 -13.46 -2.43 8.85
C LYS A 89 -11.99 -2.05 9.03
N SER A 90 -11.07 -2.98 8.87
CA SER A 90 -9.64 -2.72 9.03
C SER A 90 -9.17 -1.71 7.99
N ILE A 91 -8.47 -0.69 8.45
CA ILE A 91 -7.83 0.29 7.58
C ILE A 91 -6.45 -0.23 7.22
N ILE A 92 -6.12 -0.21 5.93
CA ILE A 92 -4.81 -0.50 5.40
C ILE A 92 -4.19 0.81 4.99
N TRP A 93 -2.97 1.08 5.44
CA TRP A 93 -2.22 2.25 5.02
C TRP A 93 -1.30 1.89 3.86
N ARG A 94 -1.29 2.72 2.85
CA ARG A 94 -0.35 2.63 1.74
C ARG A 94 0.36 3.96 1.58
N GLY A 95 1.68 3.90 1.48
CA GLY A 95 2.46 5.12 1.44
C GLY A 95 3.77 4.98 0.69
N ALA A 96 4.46 6.09 0.63
CA ALA A 96 5.84 6.19 0.15
C ALA A 96 6.61 7.15 1.03
N GLU A 97 7.80 6.74 1.40
CA GLU A 97 8.72 7.61 2.11
C GLU A 97 9.86 8.08 1.20
N PHE A 98 10.21 9.35 1.36
CA PHE A 98 11.36 9.98 0.74
C PHE A 98 12.32 10.40 1.85
N ILE A 99 13.53 9.87 1.79
CA ILE A 99 14.55 10.05 2.82
C ILE A 99 15.72 10.80 2.22
N THR A 100 16.03 11.97 2.77
CA THR A 100 17.26 12.69 2.45
C THR A 100 18.34 12.32 3.46
N LEU A 101 19.50 11.91 2.98
CA LEU A 101 20.59 11.44 3.82
C LEU A 101 21.60 12.54 4.16
N LYS A 102 22.15 12.46 5.37
CA LYS A 102 23.37 13.13 5.79
C LYS A 102 24.33 12.06 6.35
N GLY A 103 25.32 11.71 5.56
CA GLY A 103 26.15 10.54 5.86
C GLY A 103 25.33 9.25 5.77
N SER A 104 25.29 8.48 6.85
CA SER A 104 24.53 7.24 6.95
C SER A 104 23.18 7.37 7.65
N MET A 105 22.75 8.58 7.98
CA MET A 105 21.53 8.84 8.73
C MET A 105 20.57 9.72 7.92
N ALA A 106 19.27 9.62 8.21
CA ALA A 106 18.27 10.47 7.58
C ALA A 106 18.34 11.89 8.15
N GLN A 107 18.54 12.89 7.30
CA GLN A 107 18.37 14.31 7.65
C GLN A 107 16.90 14.69 7.60
N GLU A 108 16.15 14.08 6.71
CA GLU A 108 14.71 14.27 6.57
C GLU A 108 14.07 12.98 6.11
N ILE A 109 12.95 12.62 6.70
CA ILE A 109 12.05 11.56 6.26
C ILE A 109 10.70 12.22 6.00
N SER A 110 10.23 12.17 4.77
CA SER A 110 8.90 12.66 4.39
C SER A 110 8.00 11.48 4.06
N ASP A 111 6.95 11.30 4.84
CA ASP A 111 5.99 10.20 4.72
C ASP A 111 4.68 10.68 4.10
N TYR A 112 4.32 10.09 2.96
CA TYR A 112 3.09 10.33 2.21
C TYR A 112 2.26 9.06 2.23
N TYR A 113 1.07 9.11 2.79
CA TYR A 113 0.23 7.93 2.92
C TYR A 113 -1.26 8.23 2.71
N GLN A 114 -2.01 7.18 2.47
CA GLN A 114 -3.46 7.18 2.39
C GLN A 114 -4.05 5.97 3.09
N ALA A 115 -5.23 6.16 3.67
CA ALA A 115 -6.04 5.09 4.21
C ALA A 115 -6.80 4.38 3.08
N LEU A 116 -6.78 3.06 3.07
CA LEU A 116 -7.51 2.22 2.13
C LEU A 116 -8.33 1.20 2.89
N THR A 117 -9.54 0.94 2.43
CA THR A 117 -10.30 -0.23 2.86
C THR A 117 -9.79 -1.49 2.14
N PRO A 118 -9.99 -2.71 2.70
CA PRO A 118 -9.60 -3.95 2.03
C PRO A 118 -10.13 -4.05 0.58
N ASP A 119 -11.35 -3.60 0.37
CA ASP A 119 -11.98 -3.53 -0.95
C ASP A 119 -11.25 -2.59 -1.93
N GLU A 120 -10.70 -1.47 -1.46
CA GLU A 120 -9.95 -0.53 -2.28
C GLU A 120 -8.57 -1.06 -2.65
N VAL A 121 -7.94 -1.82 -1.76
CA VAL A 121 -6.66 -2.51 -2.05
C VAL A 121 -6.84 -3.52 -3.16
N ILE A 122 -7.91 -4.34 -3.11
CA ILE A 122 -8.22 -5.31 -4.16
C ILE A 122 -8.46 -4.59 -5.50
N LYS A 123 -9.15 -3.45 -5.49
CA LYS A 123 -9.43 -2.64 -6.68
C LYS A 123 -8.20 -1.91 -7.24
N SER A 124 -7.18 -1.67 -6.42
CA SER A 124 -5.94 -1.02 -6.83
C SER A 124 -4.93 -1.97 -7.48
N THR A 125 -5.18 -3.27 -7.50
CA THR A 125 -4.34 -4.25 -8.15
C THR A 125 -4.37 -4.11 -9.69
N HIS A 126 -3.32 -4.54 -10.37
CA HIS A 126 -3.09 -4.33 -11.81
C HIS A 126 -4.27 -4.70 -12.74
N ALA A 127 -5.18 -5.58 -12.32
CA ALA A 127 -6.38 -5.94 -13.07
C ALA A 127 -7.29 -4.73 -13.29
N VAL A 128 -7.53 -3.93 -12.27
CA VAL A 128 -8.42 -2.74 -12.34
C VAL A 128 -7.81 -1.64 -13.22
N ARG A 129 -6.49 -1.46 -13.22
CA ARG A 129 -5.82 -0.51 -14.12
C ARG A 129 -5.96 -0.87 -15.60
N ARG A 130 -6.04 -2.14 -15.97
CA ARG A 130 -6.32 -2.58 -17.35
C ARG A 130 -7.75 -2.24 -17.75
N TYR A 131 -8.70 -2.42 -16.86
CA TYR A 131 -10.13 -2.16 -17.14
C TYR A 131 -10.49 -0.67 -17.08
N ALA A 132 -9.78 0.16 -16.30
CA ALA A 132 -9.96 1.61 -16.32
C ALA A 132 -9.69 2.25 -17.69
N LYS A 133 -8.86 1.61 -18.52
CA LYS A 133 -8.60 2.03 -19.91
C LYS A 133 -9.67 1.56 -20.91
N SER A 134 -10.52 0.61 -20.54
CA SER A 134 -11.56 0.05 -21.43
C SER A 134 -12.88 0.84 -21.43
N GLY A 135 -12.96 2.00 -20.78
CA GLY A 135 -14.17 2.82 -20.71
C GLY A 135 -15.28 2.27 -19.83
N LEU A 136 -15.07 1.15 -19.15
CA LEU A 136 -16.03 0.58 -18.20
C LEU A 136 -16.06 1.41 -16.93
N HIS A 137 -17.10 2.19 -16.74
CA HIS A 137 -17.35 2.92 -15.50
C HIS A 137 -17.62 1.96 -14.34
N ARG A 138 -17.30 2.38 -13.12
CA ARG A 138 -17.37 1.59 -11.89
C ARG A 138 -18.69 0.85 -11.69
N GLU A 139 -19.80 1.50 -11.99
CA GLU A 139 -21.15 0.91 -11.88
C GLU A 139 -21.40 -0.15 -12.94
N ALA A 140 -20.94 0.08 -14.16
CA ALA A 140 -21.04 -0.91 -15.23
C ALA A 140 -20.21 -2.16 -14.96
N LEU A 141 -19.00 -2.03 -14.38
CA LEU A 141 -18.18 -3.15 -13.95
C LEU A 141 -18.84 -3.96 -12.83
N LYS A 142 -19.46 -3.28 -11.86
CA LYS A 142 -20.17 -3.94 -10.77
C LYS A 142 -21.40 -4.71 -11.26
N ALA A 143 -22.16 -4.13 -12.17
CA ALA A 143 -23.29 -4.79 -12.82
C ALA A 143 -22.83 -6.01 -13.63
N LEU A 144 -21.76 -5.86 -14.42
CA LEU A 144 -21.17 -6.96 -15.20
C LEU A 144 -20.72 -8.13 -14.33
N LEU A 145 -20.04 -7.86 -13.20
CA LEU A 145 -19.61 -8.89 -12.26
C LEU A 145 -20.79 -9.59 -11.59
N THR A 146 -21.86 -8.87 -11.29
CA THR A 146 -23.08 -9.46 -10.72
C THR A 146 -23.75 -10.36 -11.72
N ASN A 147 -23.93 -9.90 -12.97
CA ASN A 147 -24.50 -10.71 -14.05
C ASN A 147 -23.65 -11.94 -14.36
N LEU A 148 -22.31 -11.81 -14.39
CA LEU A 148 -21.41 -12.93 -14.58
C LEU A 148 -21.58 -14.01 -13.50
N LYS A 149 -21.63 -13.60 -12.24
CA LYS A 149 -21.83 -14.52 -11.11
C LYS A 149 -23.17 -15.24 -11.22
N GLN A 150 -24.21 -14.54 -11.61
CA GLN A 150 -25.54 -15.10 -11.79
C GLN A 150 -25.57 -16.11 -12.95
N LEU A 151 -25.04 -15.75 -14.12
CA LEU A 151 -24.92 -16.67 -15.25
C LEU A 151 -24.14 -17.94 -14.92
N MET A 152 -23.03 -17.81 -14.19
CA MET A 152 -22.25 -18.96 -13.75
C MET A 152 -23.00 -19.84 -12.75
N ALA A 153 -23.83 -19.26 -11.87
CA ALA A 153 -24.61 -20.02 -10.89
C ALA A 153 -25.83 -20.69 -11.52
N ASP A 154 -26.59 -19.96 -12.34
CA ASP A 154 -27.91 -20.39 -12.84
C ASP A 154 -27.77 -21.23 -14.11
N GLU A 155 -26.99 -20.78 -15.09
CA GLU A 155 -26.83 -21.45 -16.39
C GLU A 155 -25.63 -22.38 -16.46
N LYS A 156 -24.76 -22.38 -15.43
CA LYS A 156 -23.56 -23.22 -15.33
C LYS A 156 -22.72 -23.21 -16.63
N LEU A 157 -22.60 -22.03 -17.24
CA LEU A 157 -21.89 -21.83 -18.51
C LEU A 157 -20.46 -22.39 -18.52
N TYR A 158 -19.84 -22.53 -17.34
CA TYR A 158 -18.52 -23.15 -17.20
C TYR A 158 -18.49 -24.64 -17.56
N LEU A 159 -19.66 -25.27 -17.73
CA LEU A 159 -19.79 -26.67 -18.20
C LEU A 159 -19.90 -26.79 -19.73
N ASP A 160 -20.09 -25.64 -20.44
CA ASP A 160 -20.12 -25.64 -21.90
C ASP A 160 -18.70 -25.82 -22.47
N PRO A 161 -18.39 -26.95 -23.15
CA PRO A 161 -17.06 -27.18 -23.72
C PRO A 161 -16.70 -26.16 -24.82
N ASP A 162 -17.70 -25.52 -25.43
CA ASP A 162 -17.53 -24.51 -26.47
C ASP A 162 -17.58 -23.10 -25.95
N LEU A 163 -17.54 -22.90 -24.61
CA LEU A 163 -17.51 -21.58 -24.01
C LEU A 163 -16.25 -20.82 -24.42
N SER A 164 -16.43 -19.69 -25.03
CA SER A 164 -15.35 -18.78 -25.44
C SER A 164 -15.58 -17.38 -24.90
N LEU A 165 -14.52 -16.56 -24.86
CA LEU A 165 -14.62 -15.18 -24.40
C LEU A 165 -15.66 -14.36 -25.21
N PRO A 166 -15.76 -14.48 -26.56
CA PRO A 166 -16.80 -13.85 -27.35
C PRO A 166 -18.22 -14.29 -26.95
N LYS A 167 -18.47 -15.59 -26.79
CA LYS A 167 -19.75 -16.12 -26.34
C LYS A 167 -20.14 -15.60 -24.96
N LEU A 168 -19.19 -15.59 -24.02
CA LEU A 168 -19.41 -15.05 -22.69
C LEU A 168 -19.75 -13.56 -22.73
N ALA A 169 -19.06 -12.78 -23.56
CA ALA A 169 -19.34 -11.36 -23.77
C ALA A 169 -20.72 -11.12 -24.33
N GLU A 170 -21.19 -11.96 -25.26
CA GLU A 170 -22.54 -11.93 -25.83
C GLU A 170 -23.62 -12.17 -24.76
N HIS A 171 -23.45 -13.22 -23.92
CA HIS A 171 -24.34 -13.48 -22.78
C HIS A 171 -24.40 -12.34 -21.78
N LEU A 172 -23.30 -11.60 -21.60
CA LEU A 172 -23.20 -10.45 -20.71
C LEU A 172 -23.64 -9.13 -21.35
N GLY A 173 -24.01 -9.14 -22.64
CA GLY A 173 -24.39 -7.93 -23.37
C GLY A 173 -23.26 -6.92 -23.52
N THR A 174 -22.02 -7.39 -23.62
CA THR A 174 -20.81 -6.56 -23.71
C THR A 174 -19.93 -6.97 -24.89
N SER A 175 -18.89 -6.22 -25.17
CA SER A 175 -17.90 -6.52 -26.22
C SER A 175 -16.60 -7.04 -25.63
N VAL A 176 -15.82 -7.77 -26.45
CA VAL A 176 -14.50 -8.32 -26.08
C VAL A 176 -13.36 -7.30 -26.22
N ASN A 177 -13.64 -6.05 -26.63
CA ASN A 177 -12.63 -5.00 -26.85
C ASN A 177 -12.29 -4.25 -25.56
#